data_1827f0ed7a7d71e073f5f897adc145ff
#
_entry.id   1827f0ed7a7d71e073f5f897adc145ff
#
_cell.length_a   1.000
_cell.length_b   1.000
_cell.length_c   1.000
_cell.angle_alpha   90.00
_cell.angle_beta   90.00
_cell.angle_gamma   90.00
#
_symmetry.space_group_name_H-M   'P 1'
#
loop_
_entity.id
_entity.type
_entity.pdbx_description
1 polymer ?
#
loop_
_entity_poly.entity_id
_entity_poly.type
_entity_poly.pdbx_seq_one_letter_code
_entity_poly.pdbx_strand_id
1 'polypeptide(L)'
;MKNWIDHKYINKNTIEGRLYQQNLAMSVLKKGNTMIIAPTAMGKTVIAALISAERLKNYENSKILILAPSKPLTLQHEKSFKKFLNTSVTSITGNNKPADRKELWKENRVICATPQTVESDIISREYDFKDVSLIVFDECHHAVGSYSYVYLAQKYIQQAKDQLVLGLTASPGWEEKKIKEVSHNIYINNVIIKSEDDPDVAPYFNQVQTKWIKVKLTPELKEIKDLLAETLKIRLKTLKKLGIIDSIAKPSKREILVEQKRLQQKIASSNNPKKEYFTGISILTEVINIMHSQELLETQSIKTLNNYFNKLEKKKTKASKSLKNDYKFNKAVMLTRKYVDRGIDHPKMKRLMELIQQILDENNQNKIIVFSQFRDTTKSIHEHCEKNDIKSIIFYGQASRDNDKGLSQKKQIEVIDKFKNDEYNVLISTSVAEEGIDIPAVDYVILYEPVPSEIRMIQRKGRTGRKHQGEMYILMTKGTLDESYYWASQRKERAMKNNIYN
;
A
#
# COMPACT_ATOMS: atom_id res chain seq x y z
N MET A 1 4.56 -37.37 -1.97
CA MET A 1 3.16 -37.24 -2.37
C MET A 1 2.60 -35.97 -1.71
N LYS A 2 1.83 -35.15 -2.46
CA LYS A 2 1.17 -33.99 -1.85
C LYS A 2 0.04 -34.46 -0.95
N ASN A 3 0.02 -34.01 0.29
CA ASN A 3 -1.05 -34.32 1.24
C ASN A 3 -2.20 -33.33 1.01
N TRP A 4 -3.30 -33.76 0.39
CA TRP A 4 -4.46 -32.94 0.09
C TRP A 4 -5.47 -32.96 1.23
N ILE A 5 -6.12 -31.83 1.52
CA ILE A 5 -7.21 -31.75 2.50
C ILE A 5 -8.44 -32.46 1.94
N ASP A 6 -8.97 -33.43 2.70
CA ASP A 6 -10.24 -34.11 2.43
C ASP A 6 -11.33 -33.57 3.37
N HIS A 7 -12.35 -32.91 2.79
CA HIS A 7 -13.46 -32.33 3.52
C HIS A 7 -14.69 -32.13 2.60
N LYS A 8 -15.91 -32.38 3.11
CA LYS A 8 -17.18 -32.31 2.35
C LYS A 8 -17.34 -31.03 1.52
N TYR A 9 -16.94 -29.88 2.07
CA TYR A 9 -17.05 -28.58 1.43
C TYR A 9 -15.76 -28.06 0.79
N ILE A 10 -14.73 -28.90 0.63
CA ILE A 10 -13.49 -28.57 -0.08
C ILE A 10 -13.41 -29.36 -1.37
N ASN A 11 -13.11 -28.71 -2.47
CA ASN A 11 -12.89 -29.36 -3.75
C ASN A 11 -11.64 -30.26 -3.72
N LYS A 12 -11.74 -31.46 -4.23
CA LYS A 12 -10.64 -32.44 -4.22
C LYS A 12 -9.39 -31.86 -4.89
N ASN A 13 -8.23 -32.12 -4.30
CA ASN A 13 -6.92 -31.74 -4.83
C ASN A 13 -6.72 -30.21 -5.05
N THR A 14 -7.37 -29.36 -4.27
CA THR A 14 -7.25 -27.91 -4.41
C THR A 14 -6.49 -27.24 -3.26
N ILE A 15 -6.50 -27.81 -2.07
CA ILE A 15 -5.81 -27.30 -0.88
C ILE A 15 -4.81 -28.34 -0.38
N GLU A 16 -3.52 -28.00 -0.42
CA GLU A 16 -2.45 -28.79 0.18
C GLU A 16 -2.49 -28.67 1.71
N GLY A 17 -2.43 -29.78 2.42
CA GLY A 17 -2.49 -29.85 3.87
C GLY A 17 -1.21 -29.37 4.54
N ARG A 18 -1.11 -28.08 4.79
CA ARG A 18 -0.01 -27.48 5.56
C ARG A 18 -0.40 -27.41 7.02
N LEU A 19 0.41 -28.00 7.89
CA LEU A 19 0.10 -28.18 9.30
C LEU A 19 -0.20 -26.86 10.01
N TYR A 20 0.59 -25.83 9.77
CA TYR A 20 0.37 -24.52 10.40
C TYR A 20 -0.98 -23.89 10.02
N GLN A 21 -1.44 -24.05 8.76
CA GLN A 21 -2.74 -23.54 8.30
C GLN A 21 -3.90 -24.26 8.99
N GLN A 22 -3.80 -25.57 9.12
CA GLN A 22 -4.79 -26.39 9.82
C GLN A 22 -4.83 -26.00 11.32
N ASN A 23 -3.67 -25.89 11.96
CA ASN A 23 -3.57 -25.48 13.37
C ASN A 23 -4.17 -24.08 13.60
N LEU A 24 -3.92 -23.12 12.71
CA LEU A 24 -4.52 -21.78 12.78
C LEU A 24 -6.05 -21.84 12.62
N ALA A 25 -6.55 -22.59 11.63
CA ALA A 25 -7.99 -22.76 11.44
C ALA A 25 -8.67 -23.41 12.66
N MET A 26 -8.08 -24.48 13.20
CA MET A 26 -8.58 -25.13 14.42
C MET A 26 -8.53 -24.20 15.63
N SER A 27 -7.48 -23.39 15.77
CA SER A 27 -7.35 -22.44 16.86
C SER A 27 -8.46 -21.37 16.82
N VAL A 28 -8.79 -20.84 15.64
CA VAL A 28 -9.88 -19.89 15.43
C VAL A 28 -11.22 -20.52 15.81
N LEU A 29 -11.50 -21.73 15.33
CA LEU A 29 -12.75 -22.45 15.61
C LEU A 29 -12.94 -22.75 17.12
N LYS A 30 -11.84 -22.96 17.85
CA LYS A 30 -11.87 -23.21 19.31
C LYS A 30 -11.96 -21.92 20.14
N LYS A 31 -11.22 -20.87 19.74
CA LYS A 31 -11.07 -19.64 20.52
C LYS A 31 -12.14 -18.59 20.23
N GLY A 32 -12.88 -18.74 19.12
CA GLY A 32 -13.87 -17.74 18.68
C GLY A 32 -13.26 -16.57 17.93
N ASN A 33 -13.81 -15.39 18.09
CA ASN A 33 -13.42 -14.20 17.32
C ASN A 33 -11.93 -13.92 17.39
N THR A 34 -11.24 -14.11 16.27
CA THR A 34 -9.77 -14.12 16.22
C THR A 34 -9.25 -13.25 15.07
N MET A 35 -8.20 -12.50 15.36
CA MET A 35 -7.39 -11.82 14.34
C MET A 35 -6.12 -12.64 14.09
N ILE A 36 -5.83 -12.93 12.83
CA ILE A 36 -4.57 -13.55 12.39
C ILE A 36 -3.71 -12.49 11.72
N ILE A 37 -2.57 -12.24 12.31
CA ILE A 37 -1.52 -11.36 11.76
C ILE A 37 -0.45 -12.26 11.18
N ALA A 38 -0.34 -12.27 9.85
CA ALA A 38 0.58 -13.16 9.16
C ALA A 38 1.01 -12.57 7.81
N PRO A 39 2.27 -12.77 7.37
CA PRO A 39 2.76 -12.32 6.06
C PRO A 39 1.83 -12.72 4.90
N THR A 40 1.87 -11.95 3.81
CA THR A 40 0.96 -12.15 2.65
C THR A 40 1.09 -13.54 2.02
N ALA A 41 2.28 -14.13 2.02
CA ALA A 41 2.56 -15.43 1.41
C ALA A 41 2.06 -16.63 2.23
N MET A 42 1.62 -16.46 3.49
CA MET A 42 1.18 -17.56 4.36
C MET A 42 -0.18 -18.18 4.00
N GLY A 43 -0.80 -17.72 2.91
CA GLY A 43 -2.06 -18.33 2.46
C GLY A 43 -3.25 -18.05 3.38
N LYS A 44 -3.37 -16.81 3.87
CA LYS A 44 -4.50 -16.35 4.69
C LYS A 44 -5.86 -16.71 4.09
N THR A 45 -5.99 -16.65 2.76
CA THR A 45 -7.20 -17.06 2.04
C THR A 45 -7.48 -18.56 2.18
N VAL A 46 -6.46 -19.40 2.25
CA VAL A 46 -6.62 -20.84 2.48
C VAL A 46 -7.11 -21.10 3.91
N ILE A 47 -6.56 -20.39 4.90
CA ILE A 47 -7.02 -20.50 6.30
C ILE A 47 -8.49 -20.09 6.40
N ALA A 48 -8.90 -18.98 5.76
CA ALA A 48 -10.29 -18.56 5.71
C ALA A 48 -11.18 -19.62 5.02
N ALA A 49 -10.71 -20.28 3.95
CA ALA A 49 -11.45 -21.33 3.27
C ALA A 49 -11.62 -22.58 4.15
N LEU A 50 -10.59 -22.99 4.92
CA LEU A 50 -10.69 -24.09 5.87
C LEU A 50 -11.72 -23.81 6.98
N ILE A 51 -11.69 -22.62 7.56
CA ILE A 51 -12.68 -22.19 8.58
C ILE A 51 -14.07 -22.13 7.96
N SER A 52 -14.20 -21.60 6.75
CA SER A 52 -15.49 -21.52 6.03
C SER A 52 -16.08 -22.90 5.79
N ALA A 53 -15.27 -23.90 5.38
CA ALA A 53 -15.69 -25.24 5.14
C ALA A 53 -16.26 -25.90 6.42
N GLU A 54 -15.59 -25.76 7.56
CA GLU A 54 -16.07 -26.25 8.86
C GLU A 54 -17.34 -25.54 9.33
N ARG A 55 -17.45 -24.22 9.13
CA ARG A 55 -18.68 -23.47 9.46
C ARG A 55 -19.86 -23.92 8.60
N LEU A 56 -19.66 -24.10 7.29
CA LEU A 56 -20.71 -24.63 6.40
C LEU A 56 -21.15 -26.03 6.74
N LYS A 57 -20.26 -26.87 7.31
CA LYS A 57 -20.56 -28.22 7.77
C LYS A 57 -21.37 -28.20 9.07
N ASN A 58 -20.99 -27.35 10.01
CA ASN A 58 -21.57 -27.34 11.35
C ASN A 58 -22.88 -26.55 11.44
N TYR A 59 -23.11 -25.61 10.50
CA TYR A 59 -24.31 -24.77 10.46
C TYR A 59 -24.98 -24.91 9.09
N GLU A 60 -25.98 -25.78 9.05
CA GLU A 60 -26.74 -26.06 7.84
C GLU A 60 -27.49 -24.82 7.37
N ASN A 61 -27.47 -24.53 6.09
CA ASN A 61 -28.05 -23.32 5.45
C ASN A 61 -27.40 -21.99 5.85
N SER A 62 -26.32 -21.97 6.60
CA SER A 62 -25.61 -20.73 6.92
C SER A 62 -24.84 -20.15 5.72
N LYS A 63 -24.55 -18.85 5.84
CA LYS A 63 -23.76 -18.09 4.87
C LYS A 63 -22.41 -17.71 5.45
N ILE A 64 -21.45 -17.53 4.57
CA ILE A 64 -20.12 -16.99 4.86
C ILE A 64 -19.97 -15.66 4.13
N LEU A 65 -19.59 -14.61 4.84
CA LEU A 65 -19.33 -13.29 4.26
C LEU A 65 -17.85 -12.96 4.34
N ILE A 66 -17.24 -12.65 3.18
CA ILE A 66 -15.84 -12.28 3.06
C ILE A 66 -15.78 -10.85 2.56
N LEU A 67 -15.26 -9.96 3.39
CA LEU A 67 -15.13 -8.55 3.07
C LEU A 67 -13.70 -8.21 2.70
N ALA A 68 -13.52 -7.57 1.55
CA ALA A 68 -12.23 -7.10 1.06
C ALA A 68 -12.30 -5.61 0.69
N PRO A 69 -11.24 -4.81 1.01
CA PRO A 69 -11.28 -3.34 0.89
C PRO A 69 -11.36 -2.83 -0.54
N SER A 70 -11.17 -3.67 -1.54
CA SER A 70 -11.21 -3.27 -2.95
C SER A 70 -11.90 -4.30 -3.83
N LYS A 71 -12.53 -3.83 -4.92
CA LYS A 71 -13.18 -4.70 -5.90
C LYS A 71 -12.23 -5.76 -6.49
N PRO A 72 -10.99 -5.45 -6.90
CA PRO A 72 -10.06 -6.47 -7.40
C PRO A 72 -9.81 -7.60 -6.39
N LEU A 73 -9.62 -7.28 -5.10
CA LEU A 73 -9.48 -8.27 -4.03
C LEU A 73 -10.75 -9.12 -3.86
N THR A 74 -11.91 -8.49 -3.90
CA THR A 74 -13.20 -9.19 -3.82
C THR A 74 -13.34 -10.23 -4.93
N LEU A 75 -13.01 -9.87 -6.18
CA LEU A 75 -13.05 -10.80 -7.32
C LEU A 75 -11.97 -11.90 -7.22
N GLN A 76 -10.82 -11.57 -6.66
CA GLN A 76 -9.76 -12.55 -6.39
C GLN A 76 -10.21 -13.57 -5.33
N HIS A 77 -10.88 -13.11 -4.26
CA HIS A 77 -11.47 -14.00 -3.27
C HIS A 77 -12.56 -14.89 -3.89
N GLU A 78 -13.47 -14.33 -4.66
CA GLU A 78 -14.48 -15.13 -5.37
C GLU A 78 -13.83 -16.25 -6.18
N LYS A 79 -12.83 -15.94 -7.01
CA LYS A 79 -12.10 -16.94 -7.81
C LYS A 79 -11.42 -17.99 -6.93
N SER A 80 -10.81 -17.59 -5.84
CA SER A 80 -10.11 -18.48 -4.91
C SER A 80 -11.08 -19.39 -4.17
N PHE A 81 -12.19 -18.85 -3.65
CA PHE A 81 -13.19 -19.62 -2.94
C PHE A 81 -13.98 -20.55 -3.86
N LYS A 82 -14.29 -20.16 -5.10
CA LYS A 82 -14.82 -21.06 -6.14
C LYS A 82 -13.90 -22.24 -6.42
N LYS A 83 -12.58 -21.99 -6.43
CA LYS A 83 -11.58 -23.06 -6.58
C LYS A 83 -11.53 -23.98 -5.38
N PHE A 84 -11.58 -23.44 -4.17
CA PHE A 84 -11.34 -24.19 -2.94
C PHE A 84 -12.60 -24.89 -2.40
N LEU A 85 -13.76 -24.26 -2.50
CA LEU A 85 -14.96 -24.74 -1.84
C LEU A 85 -15.94 -25.38 -2.83
N ASN A 86 -16.52 -26.50 -2.37
CA ASN A 86 -17.61 -27.22 -3.04
C ASN A 86 -18.97 -26.66 -2.58
N THR A 87 -19.27 -25.41 -2.98
CA THR A 87 -20.52 -24.72 -2.68
C THR A 87 -20.69 -23.52 -3.60
N SER A 88 -21.89 -22.88 -3.60
CA SER A 88 -22.14 -21.66 -4.37
C SER A 88 -21.37 -20.47 -3.81
N VAL A 89 -20.62 -19.79 -4.68
CA VAL A 89 -19.77 -18.63 -4.35
C VAL A 89 -20.07 -17.50 -5.32
N THR A 90 -20.27 -16.29 -4.83
CA THR A 90 -20.48 -15.10 -5.66
C THR A 90 -19.73 -13.89 -5.13
N SER A 91 -19.64 -12.83 -5.94
CA SER A 91 -19.16 -11.53 -5.51
C SER A 91 -20.24 -10.45 -5.59
N ILE A 92 -20.27 -9.56 -4.60
CA ILE A 92 -21.16 -8.39 -4.52
C ILE A 92 -20.30 -7.12 -4.43
N THR A 93 -20.43 -6.28 -5.45
CA THR A 93 -19.68 -5.01 -5.57
C THR A 93 -20.60 -3.90 -6.07
N GLY A 94 -20.16 -2.64 -5.99
CA GLY A 94 -20.91 -1.50 -6.50
C GLY A 94 -21.24 -1.53 -8.00
N ASN A 95 -20.71 -2.50 -8.76
CA ASN A 95 -21.06 -2.67 -10.17
C ASN A 95 -22.34 -3.49 -10.38
N ASN A 96 -22.77 -4.25 -9.38
CA ASN A 96 -24.04 -4.98 -9.42
C ASN A 96 -25.19 -4.02 -9.08
N LYS A 97 -26.33 -4.13 -9.77
CA LYS A 97 -27.53 -3.37 -9.42
C LYS A 97 -28.09 -3.84 -8.07
N PRO A 98 -28.76 -2.98 -7.29
CA PRO A 98 -29.33 -3.37 -5.98
C PRO A 98 -30.21 -4.63 -6.02
N ALA A 99 -31.11 -4.75 -7.01
CA ALA A 99 -31.95 -5.92 -7.16
C ALA A 99 -31.14 -7.21 -7.39
N ASP A 100 -30.13 -7.15 -8.28
CA ASP A 100 -29.26 -8.29 -8.54
C ASP A 100 -28.47 -8.71 -7.29
N ARG A 101 -28.04 -7.74 -6.46
CA ARG A 101 -27.31 -8.03 -5.22
C ARG A 101 -28.13 -8.80 -4.21
N LYS A 102 -29.42 -8.48 -4.11
CA LYS A 102 -30.37 -9.18 -3.25
C LYS A 102 -30.55 -10.64 -3.67
N GLU A 103 -30.68 -10.90 -4.96
CA GLU A 103 -30.77 -12.25 -5.50
C GLU A 103 -29.47 -13.03 -5.29
N LEU A 104 -28.33 -12.43 -5.63
CA LEU A 104 -27.01 -13.02 -5.40
C LEU A 104 -26.80 -13.39 -3.92
N TRP A 105 -27.22 -12.52 -2.98
CA TRP A 105 -27.18 -12.80 -1.55
C TRP A 105 -28.05 -14.01 -1.17
N LYS A 106 -29.27 -14.09 -1.72
CA LYS A 106 -30.22 -15.17 -1.41
C LYS A 106 -29.71 -16.52 -1.90
N GLU A 107 -29.23 -16.59 -3.14
CA GLU A 107 -28.90 -17.84 -3.82
C GLU A 107 -27.56 -18.45 -3.42
N ASN A 108 -26.64 -17.65 -2.89
CA ASN A 108 -25.28 -18.11 -2.64
C ASN A 108 -24.99 -18.28 -1.15
N ARG A 109 -24.13 -19.27 -0.84
CA ARG A 109 -23.72 -19.56 0.52
C ARG A 109 -22.43 -18.83 0.92
N VAL A 110 -21.54 -18.54 -0.04
CA VAL A 110 -20.32 -17.78 0.20
C VAL A 110 -20.36 -16.51 -0.62
N ILE A 111 -20.31 -15.37 0.06
CA ILE A 111 -20.40 -14.03 -0.55
C ILE A 111 -19.08 -13.30 -0.31
N CYS A 112 -18.39 -12.95 -1.38
CA CYS A 112 -17.24 -12.06 -1.33
C CYS A 112 -17.74 -10.64 -1.68
N ALA A 113 -17.46 -9.63 -0.85
CA ALA A 113 -18.04 -8.31 -1.09
C ALA A 113 -17.11 -7.15 -0.72
N THR A 114 -17.35 -5.99 -1.37
CA THR A 114 -16.78 -4.73 -0.92
C THR A 114 -17.56 -4.18 0.27
N PRO A 115 -16.90 -3.70 1.35
CA PRO A 115 -17.58 -3.33 2.59
C PRO A 115 -18.58 -2.19 2.40
N GLN A 116 -18.27 -1.18 1.58
CA GLN A 116 -19.16 -0.06 1.32
C GLN A 116 -20.47 -0.48 0.64
N THR A 117 -20.41 -1.50 -0.23
CA THR A 117 -21.59 -2.02 -0.89
C THR A 117 -22.49 -2.76 0.09
N VAL A 118 -21.91 -3.62 0.94
CA VAL A 118 -22.68 -4.33 1.99
C VAL A 118 -23.25 -3.35 3.02
N GLU A 119 -22.49 -2.34 3.42
CA GLU A 119 -22.96 -1.29 4.32
C GLU A 119 -24.20 -0.58 3.76
N SER A 120 -24.15 -0.16 2.50
CA SER A 120 -25.30 0.46 1.83
C SER A 120 -26.52 -0.46 1.80
N ASP A 121 -26.33 -1.74 1.49
CA ASP A 121 -27.41 -2.71 1.40
C ASP A 121 -28.03 -3.04 2.77
N ILE A 122 -27.23 -3.15 3.83
CA ILE A 122 -27.69 -3.34 5.21
C ILE A 122 -28.47 -2.11 5.71
N ILE A 123 -28.00 -0.90 5.40
CA ILE A 123 -28.72 0.35 5.73
C ILE A 123 -30.08 0.38 5.01
N SER A 124 -30.11 -0.02 3.74
CA SER A 124 -31.32 -0.07 2.91
C SER A 124 -32.21 -1.29 3.23
N ARG A 125 -31.81 -2.17 4.15
CA ARG A 125 -32.54 -3.39 4.56
C ARG A 125 -32.79 -4.37 3.40
N GLU A 126 -31.90 -4.47 2.45
CA GLU A 126 -32.02 -5.41 1.34
C GLU A 126 -31.81 -6.86 1.79
N TYR A 127 -30.97 -7.08 2.78
CA TYR A 127 -30.72 -8.34 3.47
C TYR A 127 -30.18 -8.08 4.89
N ASP A 128 -30.02 -9.13 5.70
CA ASP A 128 -29.47 -9.06 7.06
C ASP A 128 -28.38 -10.13 7.28
N PHE A 129 -27.78 -10.14 8.46
CA PHE A 129 -26.73 -11.10 8.83
C PHE A 129 -27.23 -12.31 9.64
N LYS A 130 -28.54 -12.51 9.77
CA LYS A 130 -29.15 -13.51 10.65
C LYS A 130 -28.58 -14.92 10.47
N ASP A 131 -28.36 -15.30 9.21
CA ASP A 131 -27.89 -16.63 8.84
C ASP A 131 -26.39 -16.64 8.45
N VAL A 132 -25.66 -15.55 8.72
CA VAL A 132 -24.21 -15.49 8.48
C VAL A 132 -23.48 -16.11 9.66
N SER A 133 -22.87 -17.27 9.46
CA SER A 133 -22.14 -17.99 10.52
C SER A 133 -20.66 -17.61 10.63
N LEU A 134 -20.10 -16.94 9.63
CA LEU A 134 -18.73 -16.42 9.63
C LEU A 134 -18.67 -15.12 8.85
N ILE A 135 -18.07 -14.09 9.46
CA ILE A 135 -17.64 -12.89 8.75
C ILE A 135 -16.11 -12.81 8.75
N VAL A 136 -15.53 -12.60 7.58
CA VAL A 136 -14.08 -12.44 7.39
C VAL A 136 -13.79 -11.01 6.97
N PHE A 137 -12.97 -10.31 7.73
CA PHE A 137 -12.43 -8.98 7.40
C PHE A 137 -11.01 -9.14 6.87
N ASP A 138 -10.86 -9.16 5.54
CA ASP A 138 -9.52 -9.18 4.93
C ASP A 138 -8.91 -7.77 4.99
N GLU A 139 -7.59 -7.69 5.20
CA GLU A 139 -6.88 -6.46 5.52
C GLU A 139 -7.57 -5.66 6.65
N CYS A 140 -7.88 -6.35 7.75
CA CYS A 140 -8.66 -5.82 8.87
C CYS A 140 -8.05 -4.60 9.56
N HIS A 141 -6.78 -4.25 9.27
CA HIS A 141 -6.15 -3.00 9.72
C HIS A 141 -6.87 -1.73 9.22
N HIS A 142 -7.77 -1.86 8.23
CA HIS A 142 -8.68 -0.79 7.81
C HIS A 142 -9.82 -0.52 8.79
N ALA A 143 -10.08 -1.38 9.77
CA ALA A 143 -11.18 -1.24 10.73
C ALA A 143 -10.92 -0.16 11.77
N VAL A 144 -10.73 1.09 11.34
CA VAL A 144 -10.47 2.26 12.17
C VAL A 144 -11.37 3.44 11.78
N GLY A 145 -11.69 4.29 12.74
CA GLY A 145 -12.53 5.48 12.52
C GLY A 145 -13.91 5.12 11.96
N SER A 146 -14.32 5.76 10.87
CA SER A 146 -15.62 5.57 10.20
C SER A 146 -15.57 4.58 9.03
N TYR A 147 -14.56 3.72 8.94
CA TYR A 147 -14.50 2.74 7.86
C TYR A 147 -15.61 1.70 7.97
N SER A 148 -16.22 1.29 6.87
CA SER A 148 -17.39 0.40 6.80
C SER A 148 -17.25 -0.90 7.61
N TYR A 149 -16.04 -1.41 7.84
CA TYR A 149 -15.81 -2.59 8.67
C TYR A 149 -16.34 -2.44 10.09
N VAL A 150 -16.21 -1.26 10.69
CA VAL A 150 -16.65 -0.98 12.07
C VAL A 150 -18.17 -1.10 12.18
N TYR A 151 -18.89 -0.47 11.25
CA TYR A 151 -20.34 -0.55 11.19
C TYR A 151 -20.84 -1.99 10.93
N LEU A 152 -20.23 -2.67 9.96
CA LEU A 152 -20.62 -4.04 9.59
C LEU A 152 -20.35 -5.04 10.70
N ALA A 153 -19.25 -4.93 11.42
CA ALA A 153 -18.97 -5.77 12.59
C ALA A 153 -20.01 -5.59 13.68
N GLN A 154 -20.37 -4.35 14.00
CA GLN A 154 -21.43 -4.05 14.98
C GLN A 154 -22.77 -4.66 14.57
N LYS A 155 -23.17 -4.51 13.31
CA LYS A 155 -24.42 -5.09 12.81
C LYS A 155 -24.40 -6.62 12.81
N TYR A 156 -23.25 -7.22 12.45
CA TYR A 156 -23.10 -8.66 12.48
C TYR A 156 -23.28 -9.23 13.90
N ILE A 157 -22.63 -8.65 14.90
CA ILE A 157 -22.77 -9.09 16.29
C ILE A 157 -24.22 -8.90 16.82
N GLN A 158 -24.93 -7.89 16.32
CA GLN A 158 -26.34 -7.66 16.71
C GLN A 158 -27.32 -8.66 16.07
N GLN A 159 -27.04 -9.16 14.88
CA GLN A 159 -28.01 -9.88 14.06
C GLN A 159 -27.72 -11.38 13.91
N ALA A 160 -26.46 -11.77 13.84
CA ALA A 160 -26.09 -13.15 13.53
C ALA A 160 -26.38 -14.10 14.70
N LYS A 161 -26.94 -15.28 14.39
CA LYS A 161 -27.26 -16.33 15.40
C LYS A 161 -25.99 -17.05 15.84
N ASP A 162 -25.18 -17.46 14.87
CA ASP A 162 -23.98 -18.27 15.07
C ASP A 162 -22.74 -17.46 14.70
N GLN A 163 -22.26 -16.66 15.65
CA GLN A 163 -21.25 -15.65 15.39
C GLN A 163 -19.83 -16.23 15.34
N LEU A 164 -19.05 -15.86 14.33
CA LEU A 164 -17.60 -16.00 14.31
C LEU A 164 -17.01 -14.87 13.47
N VAL A 165 -16.09 -14.11 14.06
CA VAL A 165 -15.36 -13.05 13.36
C VAL A 165 -13.91 -13.48 13.13
N LEU A 166 -13.47 -13.40 11.89
CA LEU A 166 -12.09 -13.62 11.48
C LEU A 166 -11.50 -12.34 10.89
N GLY A 167 -10.55 -11.74 11.57
CA GLY A 167 -9.74 -10.66 11.03
C GLY A 167 -8.45 -11.21 10.41
N LEU A 168 -8.14 -10.81 9.19
CA LEU A 168 -6.90 -11.18 8.49
C LEU A 168 -6.11 -9.93 8.13
N THR A 169 -4.82 -9.90 8.43
CA THR A 169 -3.94 -8.80 7.99
C THR A 169 -2.49 -9.26 7.90
N ALA A 170 -1.72 -8.62 7.03
CA ALA A 170 -0.27 -8.82 6.99
C ALA A 170 0.44 -8.05 8.12
N SER A 171 -0.11 -6.92 8.54
CA SER A 171 0.33 -6.15 9.70
C SER A 171 -0.76 -5.15 10.09
N PRO A 172 -1.18 -5.10 11.36
CA PRO A 172 -2.16 -4.10 11.84
C PRO A 172 -1.51 -2.74 12.12
N GLY A 173 -0.20 -2.60 11.90
CA GLY A 173 0.65 -1.53 12.39
C GLY A 173 1.44 -1.94 13.63
N TRP A 174 2.56 -1.26 13.90
CA TRP A 174 3.50 -1.59 14.98
C TRP A 174 3.06 -1.09 16.37
N GLU A 175 2.02 -0.25 16.44
CA GLU A 175 1.52 0.29 17.69
C GLU A 175 0.48 -0.66 18.31
N GLU A 176 0.75 -1.15 19.51
CA GLU A 176 -0.20 -1.96 20.29
C GLU A 176 -1.58 -1.30 20.39
N LYS A 177 -1.61 0.04 20.47
CA LYS A 177 -2.84 0.83 20.45
C LYS A 177 -3.71 0.57 19.21
N LYS A 178 -3.09 0.40 18.04
CA LYS A 178 -3.83 0.12 16.79
C LYS A 178 -4.37 -1.31 16.77
N ILE A 179 -3.60 -2.28 17.27
CA ILE A 179 -4.09 -3.66 17.43
C ILE A 179 -5.31 -3.66 18.34
N LYS A 180 -5.22 -2.98 19.48
CA LYS A 180 -6.36 -2.84 20.42
C LYS A 180 -7.55 -2.12 19.79
N GLU A 181 -7.32 -1.03 19.05
CA GLU A 181 -8.38 -0.29 18.34
C GLU A 181 -9.10 -1.17 17.31
N VAL A 182 -8.35 -1.83 16.43
CA VAL A 182 -8.89 -2.75 15.42
C VAL A 182 -9.64 -3.91 16.09
N SER A 183 -9.04 -4.54 17.11
CA SER A 183 -9.66 -5.65 17.84
C SER A 183 -10.98 -5.24 18.47
N HIS A 184 -11.02 -4.08 19.11
CA HIS A 184 -12.25 -3.53 19.69
C HIS A 184 -13.31 -3.29 18.62
N ASN A 185 -12.94 -2.66 17.52
CA ASN A 185 -13.85 -2.23 16.46
C ASN A 185 -14.52 -3.40 15.70
N ILE A 186 -13.86 -4.56 15.61
CA ILE A 186 -14.40 -5.76 14.95
C ILE A 186 -14.62 -6.93 15.91
N TYR A 187 -14.71 -6.65 17.21
CA TYR A 187 -15.06 -7.64 18.27
C TYR A 187 -14.12 -8.84 18.35
N ILE A 188 -12.82 -8.63 18.17
CA ILE A 188 -11.78 -9.66 18.31
C ILE A 188 -11.42 -9.86 19.78
N ASN A 189 -11.44 -11.11 20.22
CA ASN A 189 -11.06 -11.51 21.58
C ASN A 189 -9.66 -12.16 21.61
N ASN A 190 -9.19 -12.69 20.48
CA ASN A 190 -7.93 -13.41 20.38
C ASN A 190 -7.11 -12.86 19.22
N VAL A 191 -5.81 -12.68 19.42
CA VAL A 191 -4.86 -12.29 18.38
C VAL A 191 -3.82 -13.40 18.25
N ILE A 192 -3.64 -13.90 17.05
CA ILE A 192 -2.61 -14.89 16.71
C ILE A 192 -1.65 -14.24 15.73
N ILE A 193 -0.38 -14.19 16.11
CA ILE A 193 0.68 -13.63 15.29
C ILE A 193 1.54 -14.79 14.79
N LYS A 194 1.82 -14.81 13.50
CA LYS A 194 2.73 -15.77 12.86
C LYS A 194 3.74 -15.03 11.99
N SER A 195 4.97 -15.49 12.05
CA SER A 195 6.08 -14.99 11.23
C SER A 195 6.61 -16.07 10.27
N GLU A 196 7.39 -15.67 9.31
CA GLU A 196 8.08 -16.59 8.40
C GLU A 196 9.14 -17.42 9.13
N ASP A 197 9.62 -16.95 10.28
CA ASP A 197 10.66 -17.57 11.10
C ASP A 197 10.10 -18.59 12.12
N ASP A 198 8.75 -18.66 12.27
CA ASP A 198 8.13 -19.62 13.19
C ASP A 198 8.45 -21.06 12.77
N PRO A 199 8.80 -21.97 13.71
CA PRO A 199 9.27 -23.32 13.38
C PRO A 199 8.29 -24.15 12.54
N ASP A 200 6.97 -23.95 12.73
CA ASP A 200 5.91 -24.62 11.98
C ASP A 200 5.64 -23.99 10.61
N VAL A 201 6.19 -22.81 10.35
CA VAL A 201 6.00 -22.00 9.14
C VAL A 201 7.23 -22.03 8.24
N ALA A 202 8.43 -21.88 8.83
CA ALA A 202 9.71 -21.79 8.12
C ALA A 202 9.94 -22.85 7.02
N PRO A 203 9.54 -24.14 7.19
CA PRO A 203 9.71 -25.14 6.15
C PRO A 203 8.94 -24.87 4.85
N TYR A 204 7.93 -24.01 4.89
CA TYR A 204 7.07 -23.67 3.74
C TYR A 204 7.44 -22.35 3.08
N PHE A 205 8.47 -21.65 3.59
CA PHE A 205 8.87 -20.34 3.13
C PHE A 205 10.29 -20.34 2.59
N ASN A 206 10.46 -19.70 1.46
CA ASN A 206 11.78 -19.35 0.96
C ASN A 206 12.17 -18.00 1.52
N GLN A 207 13.35 -17.92 2.14
CA GLN A 207 13.86 -16.67 2.68
C GLN A 207 14.06 -15.64 1.55
N VAL A 208 13.54 -14.44 1.73
CA VAL A 208 13.80 -13.31 0.81
C VAL A 208 14.98 -12.52 1.34
N GLN A 209 16.07 -12.53 0.61
CA GLN A 209 17.24 -11.72 0.93
C GLN A 209 16.99 -10.25 0.58
N THR A 210 17.19 -9.34 1.54
CA THR A 210 17.08 -7.90 1.31
C THR A 210 18.47 -7.27 1.17
N LYS A 211 18.76 -6.70 0.01
CA LYS A 211 20.04 -6.04 -0.31
C LYS A 211 19.84 -4.53 -0.49
N TRP A 212 20.66 -3.73 0.19
CA TRP A 212 20.61 -2.28 0.13
C TRP A 212 21.66 -1.74 -0.84
N ILE A 213 21.23 -0.97 -1.83
CA ILE A 213 22.09 -0.33 -2.81
C ILE A 213 22.17 1.16 -2.51
N LYS A 214 23.35 1.62 -2.08
CA LYS A 214 23.59 2.99 -1.65
C LYS A 214 24.25 3.79 -2.77
N VAL A 215 23.64 4.89 -3.18
CA VAL A 215 24.19 5.85 -4.14
C VAL A 215 24.44 7.21 -3.47
N LYS A 216 25.23 8.08 -4.13
CA LYS A 216 25.46 9.46 -3.68
C LYS A 216 24.93 10.42 -4.73
N LEU A 217 24.36 11.55 -4.30
CA LEU A 217 23.99 12.63 -5.22
C LEU A 217 25.22 13.13 -5.99
N THR A 218 25.03 13.42 -7.27
CA THR A 218 26.06 14.04 -8.11
C THR A 218 26.27 15.50 -7.69
N PRO A 219 27.39 16.15 -8.07
CA PRO A 219 27.62 17.57 -7.77
C PRO A 219 26.50 18.47 -8.28
N GLU A 220 25.98 18.19 -9.46
CA GLU A 220 24.89 18.95 -10.11
C GLU A 220 23.61 18.90 -9.26
N LEU A 221 23.23 17.73 -8.76
CA LEU A 221 22.05 17.58 -7.93
C LEU A 221 22.25 18.19 -6.53
N LYS A 222 23.49 18.17 -6.03
CA LYS A 222 23.83 18.87 -4.77
C LYS A 222 23.68 20.37 -4.90
N GLU A 223 24.08 20.99 -6.00
CA GLU A 223 23.89 22.43 -6.24
C GLU A 223 22.40 22.81 -6.13
N ILE A 224 21.50 22.04 -6.76
CA ILE A 224 20.05 22.25 -6.65
C ILE A 224 19.57 22.08 -5.22
N LYS A 225 20.05 21.02 -4.52
CA LYS A 225 19.72 20.74 -3.13
C LYS A 225 20.06 21.91 -2.21
N ASP A 226 21.24 22.48 -2.37
CA ASP A 226 21.75 23.58 -1.54
C ASP A 226 20.92 24.87 -1.76
N LEU A 227 20.57 25.19 -3.00
CA LEU A 227 19.71 26.33 -3.33
C LEU A 227 18.33 26.18 -2.70
N LEU A 228 17.71 25.00 -2.76
CA LEU A 228 16.44 24.72 -2.13
C LEU A 228 16.54 24.76 -0.59
N ALA A 229 17.64 24.27 0.00
CA ALA A 229 17.86 24.31 1.44
C ALA A 229 18.02 25.75 1.97
N GLU A 230 18.75 26.59 1.23
CA GLU A 230 18.90 28.01 1.58
C GLU A 230 17.56 28.75 1.47
N THR A 231 16.78 28.51 0.42
CA THR A 231 15.42 29.08 0.29
C THR A 231 14.52 28.65 1.45
N LEU A 232 14.52 27.37 1.82
CA LEU A 232 13.78 26.86 2.96
C LEU A 232 14.18 27.56 4.26
N LYS A 233 15.50 27.69 4.53
CA LYS A 233 16.02 28.36 5.73
C LYS A 233 15.53 29.81 5.85
N ILE A 234 15.49 30.54 4.73
CA ILE A 234 14.98 31.93 4.70
C ILE A 234 13.48 31.93 5.11
N ARG A 235 12.66 31.05 4.53
CA ARG A 235 11.21 30.97 4.85
C ARG A 235 10.94 30.61 6.29
N LEU A 236 11.70 29.65 6.86
CA LEU A 236 11.61 29.27 8.28
C LEU A 236 11.99 30.43 9.19
N LYS A 237 13.05 31.21 8.87
CA LYS A 237 13.40 32.40 9.62
C LYS A 237 12.29 33.46 9.62
N THR A 238 11.60 33.64 8.47
CA THR A 238 10.48 34.56 8.34
C THR A 238 9.29 34.10 9.20
N LEU A 239 8.94 32.81 9.16
CA LEU A 239 7.87 32.25 10.01
C LEU A 239 8.16 32.42 11.51
N LYS A 240 9.42 32.23 11.92
CA LYS A 240 9.84 32.48 13.32
C LYS A 240 9.69 33.96 13.69
N LYS A 241 10.10 34.89 12.82
CA LYS A 241 9.92 36.34 13.07
C LYS A 241 8.44 36.73 13.20
N LEU A 242 7.53 36.03 12.48
CA LEU A 242 6.09 36.23 12.58
C LEU A 242 5.46 35.52 13.80
N GLY A 243 6.24 34.85 14.63
CA GLY A 243 5.74 34.10 15.80
C GLY A 243 4.83 32.92 15.45
N ILE A 244 5.00 32.36 14.24
CA ILE A 244 4.20 31.21 13.76
C ILE A 244 4.84 29.89 14.15
N ILE A 245 6.18 29.83 14.14
CA ILE A 245 6.96 28.68 14.59
C ILE A 245 8.00 29.11 15.64
N ASP A 246 8.31 28.22 16.57
CA ASP A 246 9.24 28.54 17.67
C ASP A 246 10.70 28.27 17.28
N SER A 247 10.94 27.34 16.36
CA SER A 247 12.28 26.90 15.96
C SER A 247 12.49 27.00 14.44
N ILE A 248 13.75 27.29 14.04
CA ILE A 248 14.22 27.22 12.66
C ILE A 248 14.86 25.86 12.31
N ALA A 249 14.89 24.90 13.25
CA ALA A 249 15.28 23.55 12.96
C ALA A 249 14.37 23.00 11.85
N LYS A 250 14.92 22.13 10.98
CA LYS A 250 14.15 21.60 9.84
C LYS A 250 12.93 20.81 10.35
N PRO A 251 11.70 21.39 10.25
CA PRO A 251 10.50 20.71 10.73
C PRO A 251 10.13 19.55 9.81
N SER A 252 9.37 18.61 10.32
CA SER A 252 8.73 17.60 9.49
C SER A 252 7.58 18.21 8.67
N LYS A 253 7.27 17.63 7.52
CA LYS A 253 6.11 18.06 6.71
C LYS A 253 4.80 18.01 7.49
N ARG A 254 4.67 17.06 8.44
CA ARG A 254 3.51 16.93 9.31
C ARG A 254 3.37 18.14 10.25
N GLU A 255 4.45 18.58 10.86
CA GLU A 255 4.44 19.76 11.75
C GLU A 255 4.01 21.02 10.98
N ILE A 256 4.53 21.22 9.78
CA ILE A 256 4.13 22.36 8.93
C ILE A 256 2.63 22.32 8.57
N LEU A 257 2.09 21.14 8.24
CA LEU A 257 0.66 20.97 7.94
C LEU A 257 -0.22 21.21 9.18
N VAL A 258 0.23 20.81 10.36
CA VAL A 258 -0.47 21.09 11.64
C VAL A 258 -0.53 22.59 11.89
N GLU A 259 0.59 23.31 11.74
CA GLU A 259 0.62 24.78 11.92
C GLU A 259 -0.23 25.49 10.86
N GLN A 260 -0.23 25.03 9.62
CA GLN A 260 -1.09 25.57 8.58
C GLN A 260 -2.58 25.43 8.96
N LYS A 261 -3.00 24.26 9.43
CA LYS A 261 -4.38 24.02 9.89
C LYS A 261 -4.73 24.87 11.10
N ARG A 262 -3.79 25.04 12.05
CA ARG A 262 -3.95 25.89 13.23
C ARG A 262 -4.19 27.35 12.84
N LEU A 263 -3.43 27.89 11.88
CA LEU A 263 -3.63 29.25 11.39
C LEU A 263 -4.96 29.40 10.64
N GLN A 264 -5.36 28.42 9.84
CA GLN A 264 -6.65 28.42 9.16
C GLN A 264 -7.81 28.47 10.16
N GLN A 265 -7.73 27.70 11.25
CA GLN A 265 -8.73 27.73 12.32
C GLN A 265 -8.78 29.08 13.02
N LYS A 266 -7.62 29.71 13.33
CA LYS A 266 -7.55 31.05 13.92
C LYS A 266 -8.16 32.14 13.02
N ILE A 267 -8.00 32.03 11.70
CA ILE A 267 -8.62 32.93 10.74
C ILE A 267 -10.14 32.72 10.71
N ALA A 268 -10.59 31.49 10.68
CA ALA A 268 -12.02 31.15 10.60
C ALA A 268 -12.79 31.52 11.89
N SER A 269 -12.14 31.50 13.07
CA SER A 269 -12.76 31.79 14.37
C SER A 269 -12.69 33.26 14.78
N SER A 270 -12.05 34.14 13.99
CA SER A 270 -11.86 35.55 14.32
C SER A 270 -12.66 36.47 13.39
N ASN A 271 -13.42 37.38 13.96
CA ASN A 271 -14.12 38.45 13.19
C ASN A 271 -13.17 39.45 12.53
N ASN A 272 -11.92 39.59 13.05
CA ASN A 272 -10.90 40.47 12.48
C ASN A 272 -9.52 39.76 12.54
N PRO A 273 -9.24 38.79 11.64
CA PRO A 273 -8.00 38.02 11.69
C PRO A 273 -6.79 38.89 11.34
N LYS A 274 -5.70 38.71 12.06
CA LYS A 274 -4.44 39.44 11.85
C LYS A 274 -3.88 39.19 10.45
N LYS A 275 -3.36 40.24 9.80
CA LYS A 275 -2.75 40.15 8.45
C LYS A 275 -1.57 39.16 8.41
N GLU A 276 -0.83 39.04 9.53
CA GLU A 276 0.28 38.12 9.71
C GLU A 276 -0.14 36.64 9.51
N TYR A 277 -1.38 36.25 9.85
CA TYR A 277 -1.87 34.91 9.68
C TYR A 277 -2.02 34.54 8.18
N PHE A 278 -2.53 35.47 7.35
CA PHE A 278 -2.63 35.24 5.91
C PHE A 278 -1.25 35.16 5.25
N THR A 279 -0.31 36.02 5.68
CA THR A 279 1.09 35.97 5.25
C THR A 279 1.73 34.65 5.66
N GLY A 280 1.50 34.25 6.90
CA GLY A 280 2.00 32.97 7.44
C GLY A 280 1.51 31.74 6.66
N ILE A 281 0.21 31.67 6.32
CA ILE A 281 -0.32 30.57 5.49
C ILE A 281 0.36 30.53 4.12
N SER A 282 0.58 31.71 3.50
CA SER A 282 1.30 31.78 2.23
C SER A 282 2.72 31.23 2.35
N ILE A 283 3.48 31.63 3.39
CA ILE A 283 4.86 31.18 3.61
C ILE A 283 4.89 29.68 3.99
N LEU A 284 3.95 29.19 4.83
CA LEU A 284 3.85 27.75 5.11
C LEU A 284 3.60 26.94 3.84
N THR A 285 2.79 27.46 2.91
CA THR A 285 2.58 26.83 1.60
C THR A 285 3.87 26.84 0.75
N GLU A 286 4.67 27.91 0.80
CA GLU A 286 5.99 27.95 0.15
C GLU A 286 6.92 26.90 0.75
N VAL A 287 6.97 26.80 2.09
CA VAL A 287 7.76 25.78 2.80
C VAL A 287 7.37 24.37 2.36
N ILE A 288 6.06 24.05 2.29
CA ILE A 288 5.58 22.76 1.82
C ILE A 288 6.04 22.48 0.39
N ASN A 289 5.95 23.46 -0.51
CA ASN A 289 6.39 23.32 -1.90
C ASN A 289 7.91 23.10 -2.00
N ILE A 290 8.72 23.82 -1.22
CA ILE A 290 10.18 23.65 -1.20
C ILE A 290 10.57 22.28 -0.63
N MET A 291 9.95 21.88 0.48
CA MET A 291 10.21 20.55 1.08
C MET A 291 9.83 19.43 0.11
N HIS A 292 8.74 19.58 -0.63
CA HIS A 292 8.36 18.59 -1.65
C HIS A 292 9.34 18.58 -2.82
N SER A 293 9.85 19.74 -3.25
CA SER A 293 10.91 19.82 -4.27
C SER A 293 12.19 19.11 -3.82
N GLN A 294 12.59 19.27 -2.55
CA GLN A 294 13.73 18.56 -1.97
C GLN A 294 13.48 17.04 -1.91
N GLU A 295 12.30 16.61 -1.50
CA GLU A 295 11.91 15.19 -1.49
C GLU A 295 12.04 14.58 -2.90
N LEU A 296 11.49 15.23 -3.92
CA LEU A 296 11.57 14.77 -5.31
C LEU A 296 13.01 14.73 -5.83
N LEU A 297 13.83 15.73 -5.52
CA LEU A 297 15.25 15.78 -5.90
C LEU A 297 16.05 14.64 -5.26
N GLU A 298 15.79 14.34 -4.00
CA GLU A 298 16.56 13.40 -3.21
C GLU A 298 16.16 11.94 -3.45
N THR A 299 14.90 11.70 -3.82
CA THR A 299 14.33 10.34 -3.84
C THR A 299 13.84 9.90 -5.22
N GLN A 300 13.61 10.81 -6.17
CA GLN A 300 12.96 10.52 -7.45
C GLN A 300 13.87 10.85 -8.64
N SER A 301 13.34 10.80 -9.87
CA SER A 301 14.06 11.25 -11.07
C SER A 301 14.06 12.78 -11.17
N ILE A 302 15.09 13.35 -11.79
CA ILE A 302 15.16 14.80 -12.06
C ILE A 302 13.98 15.26 -12.96
N LYS A 303 13.53 14.40 -13.85
CA LYS A 303 12.37 14.64 -14.72
C LYS A 303 11.08 14.81 -13.89
N THR A 304 10.92 14.03 -12.82
CA THR A 304 9.79 14.15 -11.87
C THR A 304 9.83 15.51 -11.17
N LEU A 305 10.99 15.97 -10.73
CA LEU A 305 11.16 17.31 -10.15
C LEU A 305 10.82 18.41 -11.16
N ASN A 306 11.32 18.29 -12.40
CA ASN A 306 11.02 19.25 -13.46
C ASN A 306 9.53 19.34 -13.76
N ASN A 307 8.84 18.21 -13.83
CA ASN A 307 7.37 18.17 -13.99
C ASN A 307 6.65 18.86 -12.85
N TYR A 308 7.14 18.69 -11.63
CA TYR A 308 6.59 19.40 -10.47
C TYR A 308 6.78 20.92 -10.56
N PHE A 309 7.98 21.38 -10.95
CA PHE A 309 8.22 22.79 -11.15
C PHE A 309 7.33 23.40 -12.25
N ASN A 310 7.15 22.71 -13.36
CA ASN A 310 6.23 23.12 -14.42
C ASN A 310 4.78 23.24 -13.94
N LYS A 311 4.33 22.31 -13.08
CA LYS A 311 3.01 22.38 -12.42
C LYS A 311 2.92 23.56 -11.46
N LEU A 312 3.97 23.83 -10.69
CA LEU A 312 4.01 24.92 -9.72
C LEU A 312 3.98 26.30 -10.42
N GLU A 313 4.63 26.41 -11.56
CA GLU A 313 4.63 27.65 -12.38
C GLU A 313 3.23 27.97 -12.93
N LYS A 314 2.42 26.97 -13.27
CA LYS A 314 1.04 27.18 -13.75
C LYS A 314 0.10 27.65 -12.64
N LYS A 315 0.43 27.43 -11.36
CA LYS A 315 -0.39 27.87 -10.24
C LYS A 315 -0.35 29.40 -10.07
N LYS A 316 -1.54 30.00 -9.89
CA LYS A 316 -1.71 31.45 -9.70
C LYS A 316 -1.75 31.87 -8.23
N THR A 317 -1.40 30.98 -7.28
CA THR A 317 -1.45 31.28 -5.84
C THR A 317 -0.37 32.27 -5.41
N LYS A 318 -0.61 33.00 -4.31
CA LYS A 318 0.35 33.96 -3.75
C LYS A 318 1.70 33.28 -3.44
N ALA A 319 1.67 32.09 -2.87
CA ALA A 319 2.86 31.30 -2.58
C ALA A 319 3.67 30.94 -3.85
N SER A 320 3.01 30.48 -4.94
CA SER A 320 3.72 30.16 -6.18
C SER A 320 4.30 31.39 -6.86
N LYS A 321 3.60 32.54 -6.81
CA LYS A 321 4.13 33.80 -7.33
C LYS A 321 5.37 34.25 -6.54
N SER A 322 5.33 34.13 -5.20
CA SER A 322 6.47 34.45 -4.33
C SER A 322 7.69 33.61 -4.64
N LEU A 323 7.51 32.29 -4.81
CA LEU A 323 8.61 31.36 -5.17
C LEU A 323 9.19 31.66 -6.54
N LYS A 324 8.36 32.02 -7.54
CA LYS A 324 8.84 32.42 -8.88
C LYS A 324 9.74 33.66 -8.86
N ASN A 325 9.51 34.56 -7.91
CA ASN A 325 10.29 35.78 -7.75
C ASN A 325 11.52 35.60 -6.85
N ASP A 326 11.67 34.45 -6.21
CA ASP A 326 12.82 34.12 -5.38
C ASP A 326 14.00 33.70 -6.27
N TYR A 327 15.11 34.45 -6.21
CA TYR A 327 16.29 34.22 -7.06
C TYR A 327 16.85 32.81 -6.93
N LYS A 328 16.97 32.30 -5.67
CA LYS A 328 17.58 30.97 -5.41
C LYS A 328 16.67 29.84 -5.88
N PHE A 329 15.37 29.97 -5.60
CA PHE A 329 14.38 29.01 -6.08
C PHE A 329 14.35 28.96 -7.61
N ASN A 330 14.33 30.13 -8.25
CA ASN A 330 14.30 30.22 -9.72
C ASN A 330 15.59 29.66 -10.34
N LYS A 331 16.75 29.92 -9.73
CA LYS A 331 18.02 29.29 -10.14
C LYS A 331 17.95 27.77 -10.06
N ALA A 332 17.37 27.22 -8.99
CA ALA A 332 17.17 25.77 -8.85
C ALA A 332 16.27 25.20 -9.97
N VAL A 333 15.19 25.90 -10.33
CA VAL A 333 14.31 25.54 -11.46
C VAL A 333 15.07 25.54 -12.78
N MET A 334 15.85 26.60 -13.06
CA MET A 334 16.64 26.71 -14.31
C MET A 334 17.69 25.61 -14.41
N LEU A 335 18.41 25.32 -13.32
CA LEU A 335 19.40 24.23 -13.29
C LEU A 335 18.73 22.87 -13.53
N THR A 336 17.57 22.64 -12.93
CA THR A 336 16.82 21.40 -13.13
C THR A 336 16.48 21.20 -14.61
N ARG A 337 15.98 22.23 -15.30
CA ARG A 337 15.69 22.18 -16.74
C ARG A 337 16.96 21.91 -17.56
N LYS A 338 18.01 22.68 -17.30
CA LYS A 338 19.31 22.51 -17.96
C LYS A 338 19.83 21.08 -17.84
N TYR A 339 19.68 20.45 -16.68
CA TYR A 339 20.18 19.09 -16.47
C TYR A 339 19.28 18.04 -17.11
N VAL A 340 17.96 18.24 -17.13
CA VAL A 340 17.04 17.41 -17.93
C VAL A 340 17.37 17.45 -19.40
N ASP A 341 17.62 18.65 -19.97
CA ASP A 341 17.96 18.84 -21.38
C ASP A 341 19.34 18.20 -21.75
N ARG A 342 20.23 18.12 -20.78
CA ARG A 342 21.54 17.43 -20.93
C ARG A 342 21.47 15.91 -20.71
N GLY A 343 20.28 15.37 -20.39
CA GLY A 343 20.12 13.93 -20.11
C GLY A 343 20.73 13.49 -18.77
N ILE A 344 21.07 14.45 -17.88
CA ILE A 344 21.53 14.13 -16.53
C ILE A 344 20.33 13.66 -15.72
N ASP A 345 20.40 12.49 -15.09
CA ASP A 345 19.34 11.99 -14.22
C ASP A 345 19.89 11.64 -12.83
N HIS A 346 19.00 11.24 -11.95
CA HIS A 346 19.32 10.83 -10.61
C HIS A 346 20.20 9.57 -10.62
N PRO A 347 21.25 9.47 -9.79
CA PRO A 347 22.21 8.34 -9.82
C PRO A 347 21.54 6.99 -9.54
N LYS A 348 20.38 6.95 -8.87
CA LYS A 348 19.58 5.72 -8.72
C LYS A 348 19.10 5.18 -10.07
N MET A 349 18.81 6.04 -11.06
CA MET A 349 18.32 5.60 -12.36
C MET A 349 19.37 4.75 -13.09
N LYS A 350 20.60 5.26 -13.18
CA LYS A 350 21.72 4.50 -13.74
C LYS A 350 21.91 3.17 -13.02
N ARG A 351 21.95 3.21 -11.69
CA ARG A 351 22.14 2.00 -10.88
C ARG A 351 21.01 1.00 -11.01
N LEU A 352 19.76 1.47 -11.18
CA LEU A 352 18.61 0.61 -11.46
C LEU A 352 18.76 -0.11 -12.80
N MET A 353 19.14 0.61 -13.87
CA MET A 353 19.32 0.01 -15.19
C MET A 353 20.44 -1.05 -15.16
N GLU A 354 21.57 -0.74 -14.55
CA GLU A 354 22.67 -1.70 -14.35
C GLU A 354 22.22 -2.97 -13.61
N LEU A 355 21.42 -2.79 -12.56
CA LEU A 355 20.91 -3.92 -11.77
C LEU A 355 19.92 -4.79 -12.58
N ILE A 356 18.98 -4.15 -13.28
CA ILE A 356 18.01 -4.89 -14.11
C ILE A 356 18.73 -5.66 -15.20
N GLN A 357 19.69 -5.02 -15.88
CA GLN A 357 20.48 -5.67 -16.92
C GLN A 357 21.27 -6.87 -16.36
N GLN A 358 21.94 -6.71 -15.23
CA GLN A 358 22.66 -7.80 -14.56
C GLN A 358 21.75 -8.99 -14.26
N ILE A 359 20.54 -8.74 -13.72
CA ILE A 359 19.56 -9.79 -13.41
C ILE A 359 19.10 -10.52 -14.69
N LEU A 360 18.88 -9.79 -15.77
CA LEU A 360 18.43 -10.36 -17.05
C LEU A 360 19.55 -11.08 -17.78
N ASP A 361 20.81 -10.66 -17.63
CA ASP A 361 21.99 -11.34 -18.18
C ASP A 361 22.25 -12.66 -17.47
N GLU A 362 21.96 -12.76 -16.16
CA GLU A 362 22.04 -14.03 -15.40
C GLU A 362 20.97 -15.02 -15.89
N ASN A 363 19.76 -14.57 -16.14
CA ASN A 363 18.67 -15.36 -16.73
C ASN A 363 17.63 -14.43 -17.36
N ASN A 364 17.48 -14.50 -18.66
CA ASN A 364 16.56 -13.68 -19.44
C ASN A 364 15.07 -13.99 -19.20
N GLN A 365 14.74 -15.06 -18.45
CA GLN A 365 13.38 -15.39 -18.01
C GLN A 365 13.02 -14.80 -16.64
N ASN A 366 13.98 -14.18 -15.95
CA ASN A 366 13.72 -13.57 -14.65
C ASN A 366 12.60 -12.52 -14.72
N LYS A 367 11.68 -12.58 -13.75
CA LYS A 367 10.60 -11.61 -13.56
C LYS A 367 10.97 -10.63 -12.48
N ILE A 368 10.87 -9.36 -12.81
CA ILE A 368 11.24 -8.25 -11.93
C ILE A 368 10.03 -7.35 -11.72
N ILE A 369 9.76 -6.94 -10.48
CA ILE A 369 8.85 -5.85 -10.18
C ILE A 369 9.62 -4.67 -9.61
N VAL A 370 9.45 -3.49 -10.20
CA VAL A 370 10.05 -2.24 -9.72
C VAL A 370 8.97 -1.37 -9.12
N PHE A 371 9.10 -1.02 -7.85
CA PHE A 371 8.18 -0.12 -7.16
C PHE A 371 8.74 1.30 -7.07
N SER A 372 7.91 2.29 -7.40
CA SER A 372 8.15 3.70 -7.12
C SER A 372 6.89 4.39 -6.60
N GLN A 373 7.04 5.45 -5.81
CA GLN A 373 5.93 6.17 -5.21
C GLN A 373 5.18 7.05 -6.20
N PHE A 374 5.87 7.57 -7.22
CA PHE A 374 5.32 8.56 -8.15
C PHE A 374 5.16 8.01 -9.56
N ARG A 375 4.01 8.31 -10.21
CA ARG A 375 3.75 7.92 -11.60
C ARG A 375 4.77 8.52 -12.59
N ASP A 376 5.19 9.76 -12.36
CA ASP A 376 6.20 10.41 -13.21
C ASP A 376 7.53 9.64 -13.17
N THR A 377 7.90 9.10 -12.00
CA THR A 377 9.09 8.25 -11.86
C THR A 377 8.89 6.89 -12.54
N THR A 378 7.71 6.25 -12.40
CA THR A 378 7.46 4.99 -13.12
C THR A 378 7.55 5.16 -14.63
N LYS A 379 7.06 6.28 -15.18
CA LYS A 379 7.20 6.61 -16.60
C LYS A 379 8.68 6.83 -17.00
N SER A 380 9.42 7.57 -16.17
CA SER A 380 10.85 7.79 -16.42
C SER A 380 11.65 6.48 -16.39
N ILE A 381 11.36 5.56 -15.47
CA ILE A 381 11.98 4.24 -15.42
C ILE A 381 11.66 3.45 -16.70
N HIS A 382 10.41 3.45 -17.15
CA HIS A 382 10.00 2.78 -18.36
C HIS A 382 10.71 3.31 -19.59
N GLU A 383 10.80 4.63 -19.77
CA GLU A 383 11.54 5.27 -20.86
C GLU A 383 13.03 4.87 -20.86
N HIS A 384 13.64 4.69 -19.67
CA HIS A 384 15.02 4.20 -19.58
C HIS A 384 15.13 2.71 -19.90
N CYS A 385 14.14 1.90 -19.52
CA CYS A 385 14.09 0.50 -19.92
C CYS A 385 14.00 0.37 -21.46
N GLU A 386 13.09 1.13 -22.10
CA GLU A 386 12.97 1.13 -23.57
C GLU A 386 14.27 1.53 -24.27
N LYS A 387 15.00 2.55 -23.77
CA LYS A 387 16.29 2.98 -24.31
C LYS A 387 17.41 1.94 -24.17
N ASN A 388 17.24 0.96 -23.28
CA ASN A 388 18.19 -0.13 -23.04
C ASN A 388 17.65 -1.49 -23.53
N ASP A 389 16.63 -1.50 -24.40
CA ASP A 389 16.00 -2.71 -24.97
C ASP A 389 15.44 -3.67 -23.91
N ILE A 390 15.09 -3.17 -22.72
CA ILE A 390 14.50 -3.94 -21.64
C ILE A 390 12.97 -3.98 -21.80
N LYS A 391 12.40 -5.18 -21.94
CA LYS A 391 10.94 -5.40 -22.06
C LYS A 391 10.24 -5.07 -20.74
N SER A 392 9.71 -3.87 -20.63
CA SER A 392 9.02 -3.38 -19.43
C SER A 392 7.60 -2.91 -19.71
N ILE A 393 6.72 -2.98 -18.70
CA ILE A 393 5.35 -2.51 -18.76
C ILE A 393 4.99 -1.76 -17.48
N ILE A 394 4.18 -0.69 -17.61
CA ILE A 394 3.79 0.16 -16.49
C ILE A 394 2.44 -0.28 -15.90
N PHE A 395 2.35 -0.27 -14.57
CA PHE A 395 1.14 -0.58 -13.83
C PHE A 395 0.86 0.46 -12.73
N TYR A 396 -0.27 1.16 -12.80
CA TYR A 396 -0.71 2.11 -11.78
C TYR A 396 -2.25 2.20 -11.64
N GLY A 397 -2.72 2.95 -10.65
CA GLY A 397 -4.14 3.01 -10.29
C GLY A 397 -5.04 3.74 -11.28
N GLN A 398 -6.36 3.57 -11.08
CA GLN A 398 -7.41 4.11 -11.93
C GLN A 398 -7.60 5.63 -11.78
N ALA A 399 -7.24 6.20 -10.62
CA ALA A 399 -7.46 7.62 -10.37
C ALA A 399 -6.73 8.49 -11.40
N SER A 400 -7.46 9.34 -12.10
CA SER A 400 -6.87 10.36 -12.98
C SER A 400 -6.28 11.49 -12.14
N ARG A 401 -5.13 12.02 -12.53
CA ARG A 401 -4.47 13.15 -11.87
C ARG A 401 -4.04 14.16 -12.93
N ASP A 402 -4.55 15.39 -12.86
CA ASP A 402 -4.29 16.41 -13.87
C ASP A 402 -4.60 15.90 -15.30
N ASN A 403 -3.61 15.92 -16.19
CA ASN A 403 -3.72 15.39 -17.56
C ASN A 403 -3.33 13.91 -17.68
N ASP A 404 -3.09 13.20 -16.55
CA ASP A 404 -2.68 11.80 -16.53
C ASP A 404 -3.87 10.88 -16.25
N LYS A 405 -4.39 10.25 -17.32
CA LYS A 405 -5.49 9.28 -17.20
C LYS A 405 -4.97 8.02 -16.51
N GLY A 406 -5.65 7.62 -15.42
CA GLY A 406 -5.40 6.35 -14.76
C GLY A 406 -5.63 5.15 -15.68
N LEU A 407 -5.08 3.98 -15.33
CA LEU A 407 -5.37 2.73 -16.03
C LEU A 407 -6.78 2.25 -15.66
N SER A 408 -7.66 2.07 -16.65
CA SER A 408 -8.95 1.44 -16.42
C SER A 408 -8.76 0.00 -15.90
N GLN A 409 -9.76 -0.55 -15.22
CA GLN A 409 -9.69 -1.91 -14.68
C GLN A 409 -9.40 -2.94 -15.78
N LYS A 410 -10.00 -2.79 -16.98
CA LYS A 410 -9.75 -3.66 -18.14
C LYS A 410 -8.27 -3.62 -18.55
N LYS A 411 -7.68 -2.42 -18.63
CA LYS A 411 -6.26 -2.27 -18.94
C LYS A 411 -5.35 -2.82 -17.86
N GLN A 412 -5.73 -2.71 -16.58
CA GLN A 412 -4.97 -3.31 -15.49
C GLN A 412 -4.90 -4.83 -15.59
N ILE A 413 -6.03 -5.48 -15.92
CA ILE A 413 -6.09 -6.94 -16.17
C ILE A 413 -5.20 -7.30 -17.35
N GLU A 414 -5.34 -6.59 -18.47
CA GLU A 414 -4.53 -6.81 -19.68
C GLU A 414 -3.02 -6.71 -19.40
N VAL A 415 -2.58 -5.69 -18.65
CA VAL A 415 -1.17 -5.52 -18.28
C VAL A 415 -0.66 -6.71 -17.45
N ILE A 416 -1.46 -7.17 -16.48
CA ILE A 416 -1.09 -8.31 -15.65
C ILE A 416 -1.06 -9.61 -16.46
N ASP A 417 -2.01 -9.82 -17.38
CA ASP A 417 -2.03 -11.01 -18.24
C ASP A 417 -0.83 -11.03 -19.19
N LYS A 418 -0.47 -9.90 -19.80
CA LYS A 418 0.75 -9.78 -20.62
C LYS A 418 2.01 -10.08 -19.82
N PHE A 419 2.09 -9.59 -18.57
CA PHE A 419 3.19 -9.89 -17.68
C PHE A 419 3.22 -11.36 -17.26
N LYS A 420 2.06 -12.01 -17.04
CA LYS A 420 1.96 -13.45 -16.76
C LYS A 420 2.40 -14.32 -17.92
N ASN A 421 2.10 -13.89 -19.15
CA ASN A 421 2.38 -14.62 -20.39
C ASN A 421 3.80 -14.38 -20.94
N ASP A 422 4.70 -13.86 -20.11
CA ASP A 422 6.12 -13.66 -20.45
C ASP A 422 6.40 -12.68 -21.61
N GLU A 423 5.41 -11.82 -21.97
CA GLU A 423 5.63 -10.76 -22.95
C GLU A 423 6.59 -9.67 -22.42
N TYR A 424 6.64 -9.51 -21.10
CA TYR A 424 7.48 -8.52 -20.39
C TYR A 424 8.22 -9.15 -19.22
N ASN A 425 9.47 -8.72 -19.03
CA ASN A 425 10.31 -9.15 -17.90
C ASN A 425 10.14 -8.24 -16.68
N VAL A 426 9.88 -6.94 -16.91
CA VAL A 426 9.86 -5.92 -15.85
C VAL A 426 8.49 -5.27 -15.74
N LEU A 427 7.86 -5.40 -14.58
CA LEU A 427 6.65 -4.68 -14.21
C LEU A 427 7.01 -3.47 -13.36
N ILE A 428 6.77 -2.26 -13.86
CA ILE A 428 7.07 -1.01 -13.15
C ILE A 428 5.77 -0.49 -12.53
N SER A 429 5.70 -0.39 -11.20
CA SER A 429 4.45 -0.07 -10.54
C SER A 429 4.55 0.98 -9.44
N THR A 430 3.42 1.61 -9.17
CA THR A 430 3.19 2.37 -7.95
C THR A 430 2.65 1.45 -6.84
N SER A 431 2.28 2.03 -5.70
CA SER A 431 1.70 1.29 -4.56
C SER A 431 0.47 0.43 -4.88
N VAL A 432 -0.17 0.62 -6.02
CA VAL A 432 -1.36 -0.16 -6.41
C VAL A 432 -1.06 -1.66 -6.59
N ALA A 433 0.17 -2.01 -6.90
CA ALA A 433 0.60 -3.41 -6.99
C ALA A 433 0.92 -4.05 -5.62
N GLU A 434 0.84 -3.30 -4.52
CA GLU A 434 1.06 -3.81 -3.16
C GLU A 434 -0.09 -4.71 -2.72
N GLU A 435 -1.32 -4.27 -2.97
CA GLU A 435 -2.55 -4.94 -2.52
C GLU A 435 -3.57 -5.07 -3.66
N GLY A 436 -4.45 -6.05 -3.54
CA GLY A 436 -5.68 -6.10 -4.31
C GLY A 436 -5.57 -6.62 -5.74
N ILE A 437 -4.41 -7.09 -6.17
CA ILE A 437 -4.20 -7.57 -7.54
C ILE A 437 -3.38 -8.85 -7.52
N ASP A 438 -3.86 -9.83 -8.28
CA ASP A 438 -3.18 -11.12 -8.47
C ASP A 438 -1.98 -10.99 -9.42
N ILE A 439 -0.92 -10.34 -8.93
CA ILE A 439 0.37 -10.30 -9.63
C ILE A 439 1.06 -11.64 -9.43
N PRO A 440 1.59 -12.26 -10.49
CA PRO A 440 2.35 -13.51 -10.35
C PRO A 440 3.54 -13.31 -9.41
N ALA A 441 4.01 -14.41 -8.82
CA ALA A 441 5.27 -14.38 -8.08
C ALA A 441 6.39 -13.96 -9.03
N VAL A 442 7.24 -13.07 -8.55
CA VAL A 442 8.42 -12.58 -9.27
C VAL A 442 9.69 -13.07 -8.58
N ASP A 443 10.79 -13.14 -9.33
CA ASP A 443 12.08 -13.56 -8.80
C ASP A 443 12.73 -12.41 -8.01
N TYR A 444 12.56 -11.18 -8.50
CA TYR A 444 13.17 -9.98 -7.92
C TYR A 444 12.16 -8.88 -7.67
N VAL A 445 12.28 -8.25 -6.49
CA VAL A 445 11.58 -7.00 -6.15
C VAL A 445 12.62 -5.89 -6.01
N ILE A 446 12.42 -4.79 -6.70
CA ILE A 446 13.31 -3.61 -6.60
C ILE A 446 12.49 -2.42 -6.11
N LEU A 447 12.92 -1.81 -5.01
CA LEU A 447 12.35 -0.56 -4.52
C LEU A 447 13.24 0.59 -4.98
N TYR A 448 12.70 1.48 -5.82
CA TYR A 448 13.41 2.68 -6.28
C TYR A 448 13.72 3.66 -5.14
N GLU A 449 12.88 3.66 -4.12
CA GLU A 449 13.09 4.38 -2.86
C GLU A 449 12.61 3.57 -1.65
N PRO A 450 13.22 3.77 -0.46
CA PRO A 450 12.75 3.18 0.78
C PRO A 450 11.32 3.64 1.12
N VAL A 451 10.53 2.77 1.72
CA VAL A 451 9.16 3.10 2.15
C VAL A 451 9.14 3.22 3.67
N PRO A 452 8.63 4.34 4.22
CA PRO A 452 8.55 4.52 5.68
C PRO A 452 7.44 3.67 6.34
N SER A 453 6.63 2.97 5.54
CA SER A 453 5.54 2.11 6.00
C SER A 453 5.97 0.65 5.99
N GLU A 454 5.93 0.02 7.15
CA GLU A 454 6.26 -1.38 7.35
C GLU A 454 5.27 -2.31 6.63
N ILE A 455 3.98 -2.03 6.72
CA ILE A 455 2.93 -2.77 6.02
C ILE A 455 3.26 -2.85 4.53
N ARG A 456 3.59 -1.71 3.91
CA ARG A 456 3.94 -1.64 2.50
C ARG A 456 5.24 -2.39 2.17
N MET A 457 6.23 -2.38 3.09
CA MET A 457 7.45 -3.18 2.92
C MET A 457 7.14 -4.67 2.91
N ILE A 458 6.34 -5.14 3.86
CA ILE A 458 5.92 -6.55 3.96
C ILE A 458 5.13 -6.96 2.70
N GLN A 459 4.20 -6.12 2.24
CA GLN A 459 3.38 -6.39 1.05
C GLN A 459 4.22 -6.45 -0.23
N ARG A 460 5.21 -5.56 -0.37
CA ARG A 460 6.15 -5.58 -1.51
C ARG A 460 7.07 -6.79 -1.44
N LYS A 461 7.64 -7.10 -0.28
CA LYS A 461 8.45 -8.29 -0.04
C LYS A 461 7.69 -9.58 -0.38
N GLY A 462 6.42 -9.68 0.00
CA GLY A 462 5.56 -10.83 -0.26
C GLY A 462 5.21 -11.06 -1.74
N ARG A 463 5.73 -10.28 -2.68
CA ARG A 463 5.60 -10.51 -4.13
C ARG A 463 6.66 -11.47 -4.67
N THR A 464 7.78 -11.66 -3.96
CA THR A 464 8.83 -12.64 -4.29
C THR A 464 8.92 -13.75 -3.24
N GLY A 465 9.76 -14.76 -3.45
CA GLY A 465 9.99 -15.87 -2.51
C GLY A 465 8.88 -16.92 -2.45
N ARG A 466 7.88 -16.89 -3.33
CA ARG A 466 6.76 -17.86 -3.32
C ARG A 466 7.11 -19.22 -3.91
N LYS A 467 7.99 -19.28 -4.91
CA LYS A 467 8.37 -20.52 -5.60
C LYS A 467 9.84 -20.89 -5.40
N HIS A 468 10.70 -19.89 -5.42
CA HIS A 468 12.15 -20.01 -5.26
C HIS A 468 12.64 -18.96 -4.27
N GLN A 469 13.92 -19.01 -3.89
CA GLN A 469 14.56 -17.99 -3.07
C GLN A 469 14.47 -16.64 -3.80
N GLY A 470 13.72 -15.69 -3.24
CA GLY A 470 13.53 -14.37 -3.84
C GLY A 470 14.55 -13.37 -3.32
N GLU A 471 14.83 -12.35 -4.12
CA GLU A 471 15.68 -11.23 -3.71
C GLU A 471 14.93 -9.90 -3.76
N MET A 472 15.17 -9.05 -2.77
CA MET A 472 14.66 -7.70 -2.73
C MET A 472 15.80 -6.70 -2.67
N TYR A 473 15.84 -5.77 -3.63
CA TYR A 473 16.81 -4.68 -3.67
C TYR A 473 16.13 -3.38 -3.30
N ILE A 474 16.80 -2.55 -2.49
CA ILE A 474 16.31 -1.23 -2.10
C ILE A 474 17.38 -0.19 -2.44
N LEU A 475 17.05 0.69 -3.38
CA LEU A 475 17.91 1.81 -3.74
C LEU A 475 17.77 2.94 -2.71
N MET A 476 18.89 3.48 -2.26
CA MET A 476 18.92 4.52 -1.24
C MET A 476 19.99 5.55 -1.55
N THR A 477 19.65 6.82 -1.45
CA THR A 477 20.58 7.94 -1.60
C THR A 477 21.14 8.36 -0.26
N LYS A 478 22.45 8.31 -0.07
CA LYS A 478 23.12 8.71 1.18
C LYS A 478 22.96 10.20 1.46
N GLY A 479 22.76 10.57 2.73
CA GLY A 479 22.63 11.96 3.18
C GLY A 479 21.33 12.63 2.71
N THR A 480 20.28 11.87 2.50
CA THR A 480 18.98 12.34 2.02
C THR A 480 17.81 11.78 2.85
N LEU A 481 16.58 12.10 2.46
CA LEU A 481 15.36 11.55 3.07
C LEU A 481 15.28 10.03 2.94
N ASP A 482 15.86 9.42 1.90
CA ASP A 482 15.92 7.96 1.76
C ASP A 482 16.58 7.31 2.98
N GLU A 483 17.68 7.90 3.48
CA GLU A 483 18.37 7.39 4.66
C GLU A 483 17.55 7.51 5.94
N SER A 484 16.79 8.61 6.05
CA SER A 484 15.85 8.79 7.18
C SER A 484 14.72 7.76 7.14
N TYR A 485 14.19 7.43 5.97
CA TYR A 485 13.17 6.40 5.78
C TYR A 485 13.71 5.00 6.08
N TYR A 486 14.96 4.73 5.69
CA TYR A 486 15.65 3.48 6.05
C TYR A 486 15.70 3.28 7.56
N TRP A 487 16.22 4.27 8.30
CA TRP A 487 16.33 4.17 9.75
C TRP A 487 14.96 4.11 10.45
N ALA A 488 13.96 4.80 9.92
CA ALA A 488 12.59 4.72 10.43
C ALA A 488 11.99 3.31 10.23
N SER A 489 12.20 2.72 9.06
CA SER A 489 11.76 1.34 8.75
C SER A 489 12.45 0.32 9.65
N GLN A 490 13.78 0.42 9.82
CA GLN A 490 14.55 -0.50 10.67
C GLN A 490 14.13 -0.43 12.16
N ARG A 491 13.87 0.78 12.68
CA ARG A 491 13.39 0.94 14.07
C ARG A 491 12.01 0.31 14.26
N LYS A 492 11.11 0.49 13.29
CA LYS A 492 9.76 -0.09 13.35
C LYS A 492 9.80 -1.61 13.28
N GLU A 493 10.61 -2.19 12.40
CA GLU A 493 10.79 -3.63 12.29
C GLU A 493 11.31 -4.25 13.59
N ARG A 494 12.29 -3.62 14.23
CA ARG A 494 12.79 -4.06 15.55
C ARG A 494 11.74 -3.94 16.65
N ALA A 495 10.98 -2.84 16.69
CA ALA A 495 9.91 -2.65 17.65
C ALA A 495 8.78 -3.69 17.48
N MET A 496 8.44 -4.03 16.24
CA MET A 496 7.44 -5.07 15.95
C MET A 496 7.94 -6.44 16.42
N LYS A 497 9.18 -6.82 16.11
CA LYS A 497 9.75 -8.09 16.60
C LYS A 497 9.74 -8.16 18.14
N ASN A 498 10.12 -7.09 18.82
CA ASN A 498 10.10 -7.06 20.29
C ASN A 498 8.69 -7.15 20.89
N ASN A 499 7.67 -6.53 20.26
CA ASN A 499 6.29 -6.57 20.74
C ASN A 499 5.57 -7.90 20.39
N ILE A 500 6.12 -8.68 19.47
CA ILE A 500 5.58 -10.00 19.08
C ILE A 500 6.04 -11.08 20.06
N TYR A 501 7.20 -10.93 20.67
CA TYR A 501 7.85 -11.94 21.54
C TYR A 501 7.74 -11.61 23.04
N ASN A 502 7.17 -10.49 23.42
CA ASN A 502 6.72 -10.15 24.79
C ASN A 502 5.19 -10.24 24.89
#